data_63e2939614276763cee66b8d743356a4
#
_entry.id   63e2939614276763cee66b8d743356a4
#
_cell.length_a   1.000
_cell.length_b   1.000
_cell.length_c   1.000
_cell.angle_alpha   90.00
_cell.angle_beta   90.00
_cell.angle_gamma   90.00
#
_symmetry.space_group_name_H-M   'P 1'
#
loop_
_entity.id
_entity.type
_entity.pdbx_description
1 polymer ?
#
loop_
_entity_poly.entity_id
_entity_poly.type
_entity_poly.pdbx_seq_one_letter_code
_entity_poly.pdbx_strand_id
1 'polypeptide(L)'
;FSLQETVFAMLVEVAERAMAHTEKKELLLGGGVACNQRLQQMCKIMCEERGAKLFCPENQFLVDNAGMIAYLGEIMFKSGINVPYTELEKLDIRPRQRTDNVEVSWR
;
A
#
# COMPACT_ATOMS: atom_id res chain seq x y z
N PHE A 1 -19.78 -6.62 15.10
CA PHE A 1 -19.80 -7.58 13.98
C PHE A 1 -20.42 -6.98 12.72
N SER A 2 -21.69 -6.51 12.77
CA SER A 2 -22.40 -6.01 11.58
C SER A 2 -21.70 -4.79 10.91
N LEU A 3 -21.18 -3.85 11.69
CA LEU A 3 -20.46 -2.69 11.14
C LEU A 3 -19.24 -3.12 10.32
N GLN A 4 -18.44 -4.04 10.84
CA GLN A 4 -17.27 -4.57 10.12
C GLN A 4 -17.68 -5.22 8.79
N GLU A 5 -18.68 -6.09 8.81
CA GLU A 5 -19.17 -6.76 7.59
C GLU A 5 -19.65 -5.74 6.55
N THR A 6 -20.42 -4.75 6.97
CA THR A 6 -20.93 -3.72 6.07
C THR A 6 -19.80 -2.89 5.45
N VAL A 7 -18.84 -2.42 6.27
CA VAL A 7 -17.73 -1.61 5.76
C VAL A 7 -16.86 -2.43 4.81
N PHE A 8 -16.56 -3.69 5.14
CA PHE A 8 -15.75 -4.53 4.26
C PHE A 8 -16.48 -4.89 2.97
N ALA A 9 -17.80 -5.11 3.02
CA ALA A 9 -18.59 -5.32 1.81
C ALA A 9 -18.50 -4.10 0.87
N MET A 10 -18.62 -2.89 1.41
CA MET A 10 -18.46 -1.65 0.63
C MET A 10 -17.06 -1.54 0.00
N LEU A 11 -16.00 -1.86 0.75
CA LEU A 11 -14.63 -1.81 0.24
C LEU A 11 -14.40 -2.84 -0.87
N VAL A 12 -14.90 -4.06 -0.69
CA VAL A 12 -14.78 -5.14 -1.67
C VAL A 12 -15.55 -4.81 -2.95
N GLU A 13 -16.77 -4.27 -2.82
CA GLU A 13 -17.56 -3.83 -3.97
C GLU A 13 -16.85 -2.73 -4.78
N VAL A 14 -16.29 -1.72 -4.10
CA VAL A 14 -15.54 -0.66 -4.78
C VAL A 14 -14.28 -1.21 -5.47
N ALA A 15 -13.57 -2.12 -4.81
CA ALA A 15 -12.40 -2.78 -5.41
C ALA A 15 -12.80 -3.60 -6.65
N GLU A 16 -13.90 -4.34 -6.57
CA GLU A 16 -14.44 -5.10 -7.70
C GLU A 16 -14.77 -4.20 -8.89
N ARG A 17 -15.47 -3.09 -8.64
CA ARG A 17 -15.80 -2.11 -9.68
C ARG A 17 -14.56 -1.49 -10.31
N ALA A 18 -13.54 -1.18 -9.51
CA ALA A 18 -12.26 -0.66 -10.00
C ALA A 18 -11.55 -1.67 -10.89
N MET A 19 -11.50 -2.94 -10.48
CA MET A 19 -10.92 -4.02 -11.29
C MET A 19 -11.67 -4.22 -12.59
N ALA A 20 -13.01 -4.16 -12.56
CA ALA A 20 -13.84 -4.26 -13.77
C ALA A 20 -13.59 -3.10 -14.72
N HIS A 21 -13.55 -1.88 -14.21
CA HIS A 21 -13.32 -0.67 -15.02
C HIS A 21 -11.94 -0.63 -15.67
N THR A 22 -10.93 -1.11 -14.95
CA THR A 22 -9.54 -1.12 -15.43
C THR A 22 -9.14 -2.42 -16.12
N GLU A 23 -10.06 -3.38 -16.24
CA GLU A 23 -9.84 -4.72 -16.83
C GLU A 23 -8.71 -5.50 -16.14
N LYS A 24 -8.41 -5.19 -14.87
CA LYS A 24 -7.35 -5.88 -14.11
C LYS A 24 -7.86 -7.18 -13.50
N LYS A 25 -6.96 -8.16 -13.47
CA LYS A 25 -7.20 -9.51 -12.91
C LYS A 25 -6.30 -9.83 -11.73
N GLU A 26 -5.72 -8.81 -11.14
CA GLU A 26 -4.84 -8.95 -9.97
C GLU A 26 -5.20 -7.87 -8.94
N LEU A 27 -5.35 -8.29 -7.69
CA LEU A 27 -5.59 -7.42 -6.54
C LEU A 27 -4.48 -7.62 -5.52
N LEU A 28 -3.78 -6.56 -5.17
CA LEU A 28 -2.79 -6.56 -4.09
C LEU A 28 -3.37 -5.84 -2.88
N LEU A 29 -3.40 -6.50 -1.73
CA LEU A 29 -3.73 -5.86 -0.45
C LEU A 29 -2.47 -5.29 0.20
N GLY A 30 -2.60 -4.08 0.75
CA GLY A 30 -1.56 -3.40 1.51
C GLY A 30 -2.14 -2.54 2.64
N GLY A 31 -1.31 -2.21 3.62
CA GLY A 31 -1.71 -1.41 4.77
C GLY A 31 -2.26 -2.23 5.95
N GLY A 32 -2.30 -1.60 7.13
CA GLY A 32 -2.61 -2.29 8.38
C GLY A 32 -3.98 -2.98 8.42
N VAL A 33 -5.00 -2.39 7.79
CA VAL A 33 -6.34 -2.98 7.74
C VAL A 33 -6.36 -4.28 6.91
N ALA A 34 -5.44 -4.43 5.96
CA ALA A 34 -5.29 -5.65 5.18
C ALA A 34 -4.88 -6.88 6.01
N CYS A 35 -4.39 -6.69 7.24
CA CYS A 35 -4.14 -7.78 8.20
C CYS A 35 -5.44 -8.46 8.68
N ASN A 36 -6.60 -7.85 8.46
CA ASN A 36 -7.86 -8.40 8.92
C ASN A 36 -8.25 -9.62 8.07
N GLN A 37 -8.30 -10.77 8.71
CA GLN A 37 -8.59 -12.05 8.05
C GLN A 37 -9.95 -12.06 7.35
N ARG A 38 -10.96 -11.36 7.90
CA ARG A 38 -12.29 -11.29 7.27
C ARG A 38 -12.23 -10.52 5.97
N LEU A 39 -11.53 -9.39 5.93
CA LEU A 39 -11.33 -8.62 4.69
C LEU A 39 -10.58 -9.45 3.64
N GLN A 40 -9.50 -10.14 4.05
CA GLN A 40 -8.75 -11.02 3.16
C GLN A 40 -9.66 -12.12 2.56
N GLN A 41 -10.49 -12.74 3.41
CA GLN A 41 -11.44 -13.76 2.96
C GLN A 41 -12.45 -13.20 1.94
N MET A 42 -13.03 -12.05 2.21
CA MET A 42 -14.00 -11.42 1.30
C MET A 42 -13.36 -11.03 -0.03
N CYS A 43 -12.17 -10.44 0.00
CA CYS A 43 -11.41 -10.13 -1.23
C CYS A 43 -11.04 -11.40 -2.00
N LYS A 44 -10.70 -12.48 -1.32
CA LYS A 44 -10.37 -13.77 -1.95
C LYS A 44 -11.57 -14.34 -2.70
N ILE A 45 -12.73 -14.39 -2.06
CA ILE A 45 -13.98 -14.86 -2.68
C ILE A 45 -14.28 -14.02 -3.93
N MET A 46 -14.27 -12.70 -3.80
CA MET A 46 -14.51 -11.79 -4.92
C MET A 46 -13.54 -12.03 -6.09
N CYS A 47 -12.25 -12.19 -5.81
CA CYS A 47 -11.26 -12.46 -6.86
C CYS A 47 -11.50 -13.81 -7.52
N GLU A 48 -11.82 -14.87 -6.77
CA GLU A 48 -12.13 -16.20 -7.30
C GLU A 48 -13.34 -16.16 -8.22
N GLU A 49 -14.43 -15.50 -7.82
CA GLU A 49 -15.65 -15.35 -8.63
C GLU A 49 -15.41 -14.58 -9.95
N ARG A 50 -14.45 -13.68 -9.97
CA ARG A 50 -14.05 -12.92 -11.17
C ARG A 50 -12.96 -13.59 -12.00
N GLY A 51 -12.44 -14.73 -11.61
CA GLY A 51 -11.27 -15.35 -12.24
C GLY A 51 -10.02 -14.48 -12.12
N ALA A 52 -9.92 -13.72 -11.02
CA ALA A 52 -8.80 -12.84 -10.70
C ALA A 52 -7.93 -13.45 -9.59
N LYS A 53 -6.74 -12.91 -9.39
CA LYS A 53 -5.79 -13.31 -8.36
C LYS A 53 -5.72 -12.30 -7.23
N LEU A 54 -5.81 -12.79 -5.99
CA LEU A 54 -5.50 -12.00 -4.80
C LEU A 54 -4.04 -12.22 -4.38
N PHE A 55 -3.33 -11.13 -4.13
CA PHE A 55 -2.02 -11.12 -3.49
C PHE A 55 -2.14 -10.43 -2.13
N CYS A 56 -1.80 -11.16 -1.09
CA CYS A 56 -1.78 -10.65 0.28
C CYS A 56 -0.43 -11.04 0.89
N PRO A 57 0.49 -10.09 1.10
CA PRO A 57 1.74 -10.34 1.80
C PRO A 57 1.51 -10.82 3.23
N GLU A 58 2.55 -11.36 3.85
CA GLU A 58 2.52 -11.68 5.27
C GLU A 58 2.20 -10.44 6.10
N ASN A 59 1.45 -10.61 7.18
CA ASN A 59 0.96 -9.50 8.00
C ASN A 59 2.06 -8.55 8.50
N GLN A 60 3.27 -9.08 8.74
CA GLN A 60 4.42 -8.26 9.14
C GLN A 60 4.84 -7.21 8.09
N PHE A 61 4.51 -7.43 6.82
CA PHE A 61 4.79 -6.50 5.71
C PHE A 61 3.60 -5.61 5.34
N LEU A 62 2.43 -5.85 5.93
CA LEU A 62 1.23 -5.04 5.70
C LEU A 62 1.17 -3.79 6.58
N VAL A 63 1.88 -3.81 7.71
CA VAL A 63 1.98 -2.68 8.63
C VAL A 63 3.30 -1.92 8.41
N ASP A 64 3.32 -0.66 8.82
CA ASP A 64 4.53 0.15 8.77
C ASP A 64 5.66 -0.51 9.56
N ASN A 65 6.83 -0.58 8.94
CA ASN A 65 8.03 -1.13 9.57
C ASN A 65 9.28 -0.40 9.13
N ALA A 66 10.30 -0.44 9.97
CA ALA A 66 11.56 0.25 9.72
C ALA A 66 12.29 -0.26 8.45
N GLY A 67 12.09 -1.53 8.09
CA GLY A 67 12.69 -2.13 6.89
C GLY A 67 12.21 -1.47 5.60
N MET A 68 10.92 -1.11 5.51
CA MET A 68 10.37 -0.40 4.34
C MET A 68 11.02 0.97 4.16
N ILE A 69 11.19 1.70 5.25
CA ILE A 69 11.80 3.04 5.24
C ILE A 69 13.29 2.94 4.91
N ALA A 70 14.00 1.99 5.51
CA ALA A 70 15.42 1.78 5.25
C ALA A 70 15.67 1.38 3.78
N TYR A 71 14.85 0.50 3.22
CA TYR A 71 14.96 0.07 1.82
C TYR A 71 14.68 1.23 0.85
N LEU A 72 13.64 2.02 1.10
CA LEU A 72 13.37 3.23 0.30
C LEU A 72 14.55 4.21 0.39
N GLY A 73 15.09 4.43 1.59
CA GLY A 73 16.26 5.28 1.80
C GLY A 73 17.48 4.79 1.01
N GLU A 74 17.72 3.48 0.96
CA GLU A 74 18.78 2.89 0.16
C GLU A 74 18.61 3.16 -1.34
N ILE A 75 17.38 2.97 -1.86
CA ILE A 75 17.07 3.24 -3.27
C ILE A 75 17.30 4.71 -3.60
N MET A 76 16.79 5.61 -2.77
CA MET A 76 16.96 7.05 -2.93
C MET A 76 18.44 7.45 -2.90
N PHE A 77 19.21 6.91 -1.95
CA PHE A 77 20.64 7.15 -1.85
C PHE A 77 21.40 6.70 -3.10
N LYS A 78 21.11 5.50 -3.61
CA LYS A 78 21.71 4.97 -4.85
C LYS A 78 21.35 5.82 -6.08
N SER A 79 20.23 6.49 -6.05
CA SER A 79 19.78 7.42 -7.11
C SER A 79 20.33 8.84 -6.94
N GLY A 80 21.21 9.07 -5.97
CA GLY A 80 21.82 10.37 -5.70
C GLY A 80 20.97 11.32 -4.86
N ILE A 81 19.84 10.85 -4.36
CA ILE A 81 18.96 11.64 -3.47
C ILE A 81 19.46 11.45 -2.04
N ASN A 82 20.28 12.38 -1.60
CA ASN A 82 20.81 12.39 -0.23
C ASN A 82 21.03 13.83 0.24
N VAL A 83 21.14 14.00 1.55
CA VAL A 83 21.55 15.26 2.15
C VAL A 83 22.96 15.09 2.68
N PRO A 84 23.94 15.87 2.18
CA PRO A 84 25.32 15.80 2.65
C PRO A 84 25.40 16.08 4.16
N TYR A 85 26.34 15.43 4.82
CA TYR A 85 26.57 15.63 6.27
C TYR A 85 26.75 17.10 6.65
N THR A 86 27.36 17.90 5.74
CA THR A 86 27.55 19.33 5.91
C THR A 86 26.25 20.17 5.86
N GLU A 87 25.14 19.56 5.48
CA GLU A 87 23.85 20.22 5.30
C GLU A 87 22.74 19.63 6.18
N LEU A 88 23.09 18.88 7.21
CA LEU A 88 22.12 18.25 8.12
C LEU A 88 21.18 19.25 8.79
N GLU A 89 21.62 20.50 8.96
CA GLU A 89 20.81 21.60 9.49
C GLU A 89 19.59 21.94 8.59
N LYS A 90 19.64 21.53 7.32
CA LYS A 90 18.53 21.74 6.35
C LYS A 90 17.49 20.61 6.43
N LEU A 91 17.77 19.54 7.18
CA LEU A 91 16.82 18.46 7.38
C LEU A 91 15.72 18.93 8.33
N ASP A 92 14.51 18.91 7.83
CA ASP A 92 13.32 19.23 8.61
C ASP A 92 12.20 18.24 8.31
N ILE A 93 11.29 18.10 9.26
CA ILE A 93 10.08 17.30 9.07
C ILE A 93 9.08 18.06 8.19
N ARG A 94 8.39 17.33 7.34
CA ARG A 94 7.31 17.87 6.49
C ARG A 94 5.97 17.20 6.84
N PRO A 95 5.33 17.55 7.96
CA PRO A 95 4.15 16.82 8.48
C PRO A 95 2.95 16.81 7.53
N ARG A 96 2.91 17.74 6.59
CA ARG A 96 1.82 17.88 5.61
C ARG A 96 2.26 17.54 4.18
N GLN A 97 3.38 16.84 4.04
CA GLN A 97 3.83 16.43 2.70
C GLN A 97 2.85 15.43 2.11
N ARG A 98 2.39 15.72 0.91
CA ARG A 98 1.52 14.82 0.15
C ARG A 98 2.38 13.90 -0.69
N THR A 99 2.04 12.62 -0.73
CA THR A 99 2.76 11.61 -1.53
C THR A 99 2.56 11.79 -3.03
N ASP A 100 1.45 12.38 -3.44
CA ASP A 100 1.14 12.70 -4.84
C ASP A 100 1.89 13.92 -5.38
N ASN A 101 2.54 14.71 -4.52
CA ASN A 101 3.37 15.85 -4.90
C ASN A 101 4.88 15.52 -4.92
N VAL A 102 5.25 14.27 -4.78
CA VAL A 102 6.65 13.84 -4.80
C VAL A 102 6.97 13.31 -6.19
N GLU A 103 7.93 13.94 -6.86
CA GLU A 103 8.47 13.42 -8.11
C GLU A 103 9.33 12.20 -7.83
N VAL A 104 8.99 11.07 -8.43
CA VAL A 104 9.70 9.80 -8.26
C VAL A 104 10.82 9.72 -9.29
N SER A 105 12.03 10.09 -8.90
CA SER A 105 13.22 10.09 -9.76
C SER A 105 14.16 8.89 -9.53
N TRP A 106 13.81 7.99 -8.62
CA TRP A 106 14.62 6.82 -8.20
C TRP A 106 14.14 5.48 -8.78
N ARG A 107 13.51 5.50 -9.92
CA ARG A 107 13.12 4.27 -10.65
C ARG A 107 14.24 3.77 -11.53
#